data_2cc3623b94ede40e66cf7613260419dd
#
_entry.id   2cc3623b94ede40e66cf7613260419dd
#
_cell.length_a   1.000
_cell.length_b   1.000
_cell.length_c   1.000
_cell.angle_alpha   90.00
_cell.angle_beta   90.00
_cell.angle_gamma   90.00
#
_symmetry.space_group_name_H-M   'P 1'
#
loop_
_entity.id
_entity.type
_entity.pdbx_description
1 polymer ?
#
loop_
_entity_poly.entity_id
_entity_poly.type
_entity_poly.pdbx_seq_one_letter_code
_entity_poly.pdbx_strand_id
1 'polypeptide(L)'
;LGCYINPVHPDPVIRRAEINRFKEHLRYARQFGAPMVATETGALTTFQAQDPIHYEAIGWDTLRATVEELAEEAEKWGVFLGLEGVCTHTLSTPDKMRRILDEVPSSCIGVVLDPCNFIGTAAHLQDQIVDDSFRLFGDRIILAHLKDIYQDGEKAYHGKAGSGVFHTEAFLRKLQVYKPMIDVSLEDIKDLEVNETVALLKKLAPITQ
;
A
#
# COMPACT_ATOMS: atom_id res chain seq x y z
N LEU A 1 9.32 8.62 -0.38
CA LEU A 1 10.14 7.84 -1.32
C LEU A 1 9.56 6.45 -1.48
N GLY A 2 9.51 5.93 -2.71
CA GLY A 2 9.24 4.53 -3.01
C GLY A 2 10.55 3.73 -3.12
N CYS A 3 10.62 2.60 -2.46
CA CYS A 3 11.69 1.62 -2.61
C CYS A 3 11.08 0.23 -2.65
N TYR A 4 10.50 -0.11 -3.79
CA TYR A 4 9.81 -1.38 -3.96
C TYR A 4 10.79 -2.56 -3.93
N ILE A 5 10.57 -3.44 -2.96
CA ILE A 5 11.34 -4.66 -2.74
C ILE A 5 10.38 -5.85 -2.61
N ASN A 6 10.92 -7.07 -2.72
CA ASN A 6 10.18 -8.27 -2.30
C ASN A 6 10.70 -8.74 -0.93
N PRO A 7 10.12 -8.28 0.19
CA PRO A 7 10.57 -8.62 1.55
C PRO A 7 10.41 -10.10 1.89
N VAL A 8 9.68 -10.87 1.09
CA VAL A 8 9.51 -12.31 1.22
C VAL A 8 10.19 -13.10 0.10
N HIS A 9 11.13 -12.49 -0.63
CA HIS A 9 11.82 -13.19 -1.72
C HIS A 9 12.37 -14.53 -1.26
N PRO A 10 12.11 -15.64 -1.98
CA PRO A 10 12.47 -16.99 -1.54
C PRO A 10 13.98 -17.20 -1.43
N ASP A 11 14.77 -16.60 -2.33
CA ASP A 11 16.23 -16.60 -2.23
C ASP A 11 16.67 -15.64 -1.10
N PRO A 12 17.31 -16.17 -0.04
CA PRO A 12 17.73 -15.35 1.10
C PRO A 12 18.83 -14.35 0.77
N VAL A 13 19.63 -14.59 -0.25
CA VAL A 13 20.69 -13.66 -0.69
C VAL A 13 20.08 -12.44 -1.37
N ILE A 14 19.15 -12.68 -2.28
CA ILE A 14 18.42 -11.59 -2.96
C ILE A 14 17.59 -10.80 -1.92
N ARG A 15 16.84 -11.50 -1.07
CA ARG A 15 16.05 -10.86 -0.01
C ARG A 15 16.91 -9.99 0.89
N ARG A 16 18.08 -10.46 1.32
CA ARG A 16 18.99 -9.67 2.16
C ARG A 16 19.50 -8.43 1.43
N ALA A 17 19.84 -8.53 0.15
CA ALA A 17 20.28 -7.39 -0.65
C ALA A 17 19.18 -6.33 -0.78
N GLU A 18 17.94 -6.76 -1.00
CA GLU A 18 16.79 -5.84 -1.07
C GLU A 18 16.47 -5.17 0.27
N ILE A 19 16.52 -5.90 1.38
CA ILE A 19 16.37 -5.34 2.73
C ILE A 19 17.45 -4.28 3.00
N ASN A 20 18.71 -4.56 2.65
CA ASN A 20 19.80 -3.61 2.83
C ASN A 20 19.60 -2.35 1.98
N ARG A 21 19.15 -2.50 0.74
CA ARG A 21 18.80 -1.37 -0.14
C ARG A 21 17.69 -0.50 0.49
N PHE A 22 16.67 -1.13 1.06
CA PHE A 22 15.60 -0.39 1.73
C PHE A 22 16.09 0.38 2.96
N LYS A 23 16.96 -0.25 3.77
CA LYS A 23 17.60 0.42 4.92
C LYS A 23 18.43 1.63 4.52
N GLU A 24 19.11 1.59 3.37
CA GLU A 24 19.80 2.75 2.83
C GLU A 24 18.81 3.88 2.47
N HIS A 25 17.66 3.56 1.89
CA HIS A 25 16.62 4.56 1.61
C HIS A 25 16.09 5.19 2.90
N LEU A 26 15.83 4.40 3.94
CA LEU A 26 15.44 4.92 5.26
C LEU A 26 16.49 5.88 5.83
N ARG A 27 17.78 5.50 5.74
CA ARG A 27 18.91 6.32 6.23
C ARG A 27 18.98 7.69 5.58
N TYR A 28 18.75 7.76 4.29
CA TYR A 28 18.91 9.00 3.51
C TYR A 28 17.59 9.76 3.29
N ALA A 29 16.44 9.19 3.64
CA ALA A 29 15.13 9.77 3.34
C ALA A 29 15.00 11.24 3.81
N ARG A 30 15.43 11.53 5.04
CA ARG A 30 15.35 12.90 5.59
C ARG A 30 16.22 13.91 4.84
N GLN A 31 17.32 13.48 4.23
CA GLN A 31 18.17 14.36 3.41
C GLN A 31 17.46 14.80 2.12
N PHE A 32 16.51 13.99 1.64
CA PHE A 32 15.61 14.31 0.52
C PHE A 32 14.32 14.99 0.97
N GLY A 33 14.17 15.30 2.27
CA GLY A 33 12.92 15.85 2.82
C GLY A 33 11.75 14.87 2.87
N ALA A 34 12.01 13.57 2.70
CA ALA A 34 10.97 12.54 2.70
C ALA A 34 10.68 12.04 4.12
N PRO A 35 9.43 12.11 4.60
CA PRO A 35 9.05 11.62 5.92
C PRO A 35 8.89 10.10 5.96
N MET A 36 8.80 9.43 4.81
CA MET A 36 8.60 8.00 4.72
C MET A 36 9.37 7.36 3.57
N VAL A 37 9.62 6.04 3.71
CA VAL A 37 9.98 5.15 2.60
C VAL A 37 8.93 4.05 2.52
N ALA A 38 8.34 3.85 1.35
CA ALA A 38 7.25 2.91 1.14
C ALA A 38 7.66 1.73 0.27
N THR A 39 7.03 0.57 0.52
CA THR A 39 7.14 -0.64 -0.29
C THR A 39 5.84 -1.44 -0.26
N GLU A 40 5.59 -2.17 -1.33
CA GLU A 40 4.69 -3.32 -1.31
C GLU A 40 5.33 -4.50 -0.57
N THR A 41 4.55 -5.55 -0.32
CA THR A 41 4.99 -6.65 0.54
C THR A 41 5.38 -7.91 -0.21
N GLY A 42 5.39 -7.87 -1.53
CA GLY A 42 5.84 -8.95 -2.39
C GLY A 42 5.10 -10.28 -2.19
N ALA A 43 5.50 -11.26 -2.96
CA ALA A 43 4.92 -12.59 -2.95
C ALA A 43 5.97 -13.68 -3.14
N LEU A 44 5.65 -14.90 -2.71
CA LEU A 44 6.44 -16.12 -2.96
C LEU A 44 6.17 -16.69 -4.37
N THR A 45 6.24 -15.87 -5.39
CA THR A 45 5.77 -16.19 -6.76
C THR A 45 6.54 -17.29 -7.47
N THR A 46 7.70 -17.69 -6.95
CA THR A 46 8.57 -18.69 -7.59
C THR A 46 8.34 -20.12 -7.10
N PHE A 47 7.47 -20.32 -6.12
CA PHE A 47 7.13 -21.66 -5.64
C PHE A 47 5.79 -22.10 -6.21
N GLN A 48 5.82 -23.16 -7.01
CA GLN A 48 4.61 -23.94 -7.28
C GLN A 48 4.25 -24.64 -5.97
N ALA A 49 3.27 -24.09 -5.27
CA ALA A 49 2.88 -24.55 -3.96
C ALA A 49 2.24 -25.95 -4.06
N GLN A 50 2.90 -26.96 -3.53
CA GLN A 50 2.29 -28.28 -3.27
C GLN A 50 1.35 -28.21 -2.06
N ASP A 51 1.56 -27.24 -1.18
CA ASP A 51 0.72 -26.95 -0.02
C ASP A 51 0.60 -25.43 0.17
N PRO A 52 -0.49 -24.81 -0.33
CA PRO A 52 -0.70 -23.37 -0.23
C PRO A 52 -0.69 -22.82 1.21
N ILE A 53 -1.22 -23.57 2.18
CA ILE A 53 -1.30 -23.14 3.58
C ILE A 53 0.09 -23.06 4.19
N HIS A 54 0.93 -24.05 3.92
CA HIS A 54 2.31 -24.05 4.41
C HIS A 54 3.13 -22.89 3.84
N TYR A 55 2.98 -22.61 2.55
CA TYR A 55 3.65 -21.47 1.91
C TYR A 55 3.15 -20.12 2.41
N GLU A 56 1.86 -19.99 2.67
CA GLU A 56 1.31 -18.78 3.27
C GLU A 56 1.91 -18.51 4.65
N ALA A 57 2.05 -19.54 5.49
CA ALA A 57 2.66 -19.43 6.81
C ALA A 57 4.13 -19.01 6.73
N ILE A 58 4.94 -19.65 5.85
CA ILE A 58 6.35 -19.29 5.63
C ILE A 58 6.47 -17.84 5.12
N GLY A 59 5.63 -17.45 4.17
CA GLY A 59 5.59 -16.09 3.64
C GLY A 59 5.27 -15.09 4.73
N TRP A 60 4.31 -15.39 5.59
CA TRP A 60 3.92 -14.55 6.71
C TRP A 60 5.05 -14.37 7.73
N ASP A 61 5.67 -15.45 8.20
CA ASP A 61 6.76 -15.38 9.18
C ASP A 61 7.97 -14.61 8.62
N THR A 62 8.27 -14.80 7.34
CA THR A 62 9.34 -14.08 6.65
C THR A 62 9.02 -12.59 6.54
N LEU A 63 7.78 -12.24 6.18
CA LEU A 63 7.33 -10.85 6.11
C LEU A 63 7.42 -10.20 7.48
N ARG A 64 6.86 -10.82 8.51
CA ARG A 64 6.85 -10.30 9.87
C ARG A 64 8.28 -10.00 10.37
N ALA A 65 9.20 -10.94 10.20
CA ALA A 65 10.60 -10.74 10.60
C ALA A 65 11.27 -9.61 9.80
N THR A 66 10.97 -9.48 8.50
CA THR A 66 11.51 -8.40 7.68
C THR A 66 10.91 -7.04 8.07
N VAL A 67 9.61 -6.97 8.32
CA VAL A 67 8.94 -5.72 8.75
C VAL A 67 9.47 -5.27 10.11
N GLU A 68 9.69 -6.20 11.06
CA GLU A 68 10.31 -5.92 12.35
C GLU A 68 11.71 -5.29 12.17
N GLU A 69 12.56 -5.91 11.36
CA GLU A 69 13.92 -5.41 11.06
C GLU A 69 13.91 -4.03 10.38
N LEU A 70 12.97 -3.78 9.47
CA LEU A 70 12.84 -2.49 8.79
C LEU A 70 12.24 -1.42 9.70
N ALA A 71 11.31 -1.79 10.58
CA ALA A 71 10.73 -0.88 11.57
C ALA A 71 11.79 -0.39 12.56
N GLU A 72 12.64 -1.29 13.08
CA GLU A 72 13.78 -0.92 13.93
C GLU A 72 14.72 0.07 13.22
N GLU A 73 14.98 -0.12 11.93
CA GLU A 73 15.81 0.81 11.16
C GLU A 73 15.10 2.16 10.95
N ALA A 74 13.79 2.14 10.66
CA ALA A 74 12.98 3.34 10.51
C ALA A 74 12.98 4.20 11.81
N GLU A 75 12.87 3.57 12.96
CA GLU A 75 12.93 4.22 14.27
C GLU A 75 14.27 4.95 14.50
N LYS A 76 15.39 4.34 14.11
CA LYS A 76 16.74 4.97 14.24
C LYS A 76 16.83 6.28 13.47
N TRP A 77 16.16 6.38 12.33
CA TRP A 77 16.24 7.54 11.44
C TRP A 77 15.06 8.51 11.62
N GLY A 78 14.05 8.15 12.41
CA GLY A 78 12.83 8.94 12.60
C GLY A 78 12.06 9.13 11.28
N VAL A 79 11.96 8.06 10.49
CA VAL A 79 11.29 7.99 9.19
C VAL A 79 10.21 6.92 9.26
N PHE A 80 9.08 7.10 8.57
CA PHE A 80 8.07 6.06 8.50
C PHE A 80 8.47 4.95 7.51
N LEU A 81 8.24 3.70 7.92
CA LEU A 81 8.12 2.55 7.05
C LEU A 81 6.67 2.50 6.53
N GLY A 82 6.45 2.84 5.27
CA GLY A 82 5.14 2.74 4.61
C GLY A 82 4.90 1.36 4.04
N LEU A 83 3.88 0.65 4.52
CA LEU A 83 3.48 -0.65 3.97
C LEU A 83 2.26 -0.47 3.06
N GLU A 84 2.36 -1.00 1.86
CA GLU A 84 1.28 -1.01 0.88
C GLU A 84 0.81 -2.45 0.63
N GLY A 85 -0.49 -2.70 0.78
CA GLY A 85 -1.10 -4.00 0.55
C GLY A 85 -1.53 -4.18 -0.91
N VAL A 86 -1.38 -5.41 -1.43
CA VAL A 86 -1.79 -5.78 -2.78
C VAL A 86 -2.44 -7.16 -2.73
N CYS A 87 -3.58 -7.36 -3.37
CA CYS A 87 -4.38 -8.60 -3.31
C CYS A 87 -3.61 -9.86 -3.74
N THR A 88 -2.53 -9.72 -4.52
CA THR A 88 -1.67 -10.83 -4.95
C THR A 88 -0.40 -10.97 -4.11
N HIS A 89 -0.21 -10.13 -3.09
CA HIS A 89 0.95 -10.13 -2.20
C HIS A 89 0.64 -10.76 -0.85
N THR A 90 1.64 -10.82 0.02
CA THR A 90 1.49 -11.41 1.36
C THR A 90 0.51 -10.61 2.21
N LEU A 91 0.53 -9.26 2.14
CA LEU A 91 -0.53 -8.41 2.72
C LEU A 91 -1.65 -8.19 1.71
N SER A 92 -2.45 -9.21 1.47
CA SER A 92 -3.47 -9.24 0.43
C SER A 92 -4.85 -8.72 0.85
N THR A 93 -5.06 -8.44 2.13
CA THR A 93 -6.36 -7.99 2.65
C THR A 93 -6.19 -6.97 3.77
N PRO A 94 -7.23 -6.15 4.06
CA PRO A 94 -7.24 -5.25 5.21
C PRO A 94 -7.00 -5.97 6.55
N ASP A 95 -7.52 -7.17 6.75
CA ASP A 95 -7.29 -7.96 7.98
C ASP A 95 -5.82 -8.37 8.13
N LYS A 96 -5.16 -8.77 7.04
CA LYS A 96 -3.72 -9.06 7.06
C LYS A 96 -2.89 -7.82 7.35
N MET A 97 -3.28 -6.66 6.82
CA MET A 97 -2.64 -5.40 7.17
C MET A 97 -2.81 -5.09 8.66
N ARG A 98 -3.99 -5.25 9.22
CA ARG A 98 -4.21 -5.07 10.66
C ARG A 98 -3.35 -6.03 11.47
N ARG A 99 -3.31 -7.31 11.08
CA ARG A 99 -2.52 -8.34 11.74
C ARG A 99 -1.03 -7.99 11.81
N ILE A 100 -0.42 -7.54 10.73
CA ILE A 100 1.02 -7.19 10.75
C ILE A 100 1.29 -5.99 11.67
N LEU A 101 0.37 -5.00 11.70
CA LEU A 101 0.48 -3.85 12.60
C LEU A 101 0.35 -4.24 14.08
N ASP A 102 -0.41 -5.29 14.39
CA ASP A 102 -0.53 -5.83 15.76
C ASP A 102 0.68 -6.68 16.14
N GLU A 103 1.20 -7.49 15.22
CA GLU A 103 2.33 -8.37 15.46
C GLU A 103 3.68 -7.61 15.52
N VAL A 104 3.78 -6.45 14.85
CA VAL A 104 4.97 -5.58 14.90
C VAL A 104 4.54 -4.17 15.36
N PRO A 105 4.39 -3.96 16.69
CA PRO A 105 3.82 -2.75 17.26
C PRO A 105 4.80 -1.57 17.29
N SER A 106 5.23 -1.09 16.12
CA SER A 106 6.07 0.11 15.98
C SER A 106 5.24 1.33 15.58
N SER A 107 5.53 2.47 16.20
CA SER A 107 4.93 3.77 15.83
C SER A 107 5.46 4.30 14.50
N CYS A 108 6.58 3.78 14.01
CA CYS A 108 7.17 4.16 12.73
C CYS A 108 6.62 3.36 11.54
N ILE A 109 5.72 2.40 11.75
CA ILE A 109 5.02 1.74 10.65
C ILE A 109 3.76 2.54 10.32
N GLY A 110 3.60 2.94 9.07
CA GLY A 110 2.39 3.53 8.52
C GLY A 110 1.87 2.75 7.32
N VAL A 111 0.64 3.01 6.94
CA VAL A 111 0.00 2.36 5.79
C VAL A 111 -0.08 3.35 4.63
N VAL A 112 0.38 2.92 3.47
CA VAL A 112 0.05 3.52 2.18
C VAL A 112 -1.21 2.82 1.70
N LEU A 113 -2.34 3.52 1.71
CA LEU A 113 -3.61 2.93 1.31
C LEU A 113 -3.85 3.15 -0.17
N ASP A 114 -3.76 2.07 -0.95
CA ASP A 114 -4.29 1.97 -2.30
C ASP A 114 -5.45 0.97 -2.31
N PRO A 115 -6.71 1.44 -2.33
CA PRO A 115 -7.85 0.53 -2.36
C PRO A 115 -7.87 -0.36 -3.60
N CYS A 116 -7.46 0.15 -4.77
CA CYS A 116 -7.47 -0.60 -6.02
C CYS A 116 -6.54 -1.82 -5.97
N ASN A 117 -5.43 -1.70 -5.25
CA ASN A 117 -4.50 -2.81 -5.04
C ASN A 117 -5.12 -3.94 -4.18
N PHE A 118 -5.93 -3.61 -3.18
CA PHE A 118 -6.67 -4.63 -2.42
C PHE A 118 -7.84 -5.22 -3.18
N ILE A 119 -8.54 -4.41 -3.99
CA ILE A 119 -9.74 -4.81 -4.71
C ILE A 119 -9.40 -5.82 -5.81
N GLY A 120 -8.35 -5.56 -6.61
CA GLY A 120 -7.99 -6.43 -7.74
C GLY A 120 -9.20 -6.71 -8.65
N THR A 121 -9.59 -7.98 -8.76
CA THR A 121 -10.76 -8.41 -9.56
C THR A 121 -12.10 -8.38 -8.81
N ALA A 122 -12.09 -8.03 -7.52
CA ALA A 122 -13.28 -8.06 -6.66
C ALA A 122 -13.98 -6.69 -6.59
N ALA A 123 -14.20 -6.00 -7.74
CA ALA A 123 -14.79 -4.67 -7.78
C ALA A 123 -16.15 -4.56 -7.06
N HIS A 124 -16.90 -5.67 -6.97
CA HIS A 124 -18.17 -5.72 -6.24
C HIS A 124 -18.02 -5.62 -4.70
N LEU A 125 -16.81 -5.79 -4.17
CA LEU A 125 -16.48 -5.66 -2.74
C LEU A 125 -15.79 -4.32 -2.41
N GLN A 126 -15.64 -3.41 -3.36
CA GLN A 126 -14.81 -2.21 -3.19
C GLN A 126 -15.19 -1.35 -1.99
N ASP A 127 -16.49 -1.12 -1.76
CA ASP A 127 -16.97 -0.32 -0.64
C ASP A 127 -16.64 -0.98 0.69
N GLN A 128 -16.85 -2.31 0.78
CA GLN A 128 -16.51 -3.08 1.97
C GLN A 128 -15.00 -3.04 2.25
N ILE A 129 -14.16 -3.23 1.23
CA ILE A 129 -12.70 -3.19 1.37
C ILE A 129 -12.22 -1.82 1.87
N VAL A 130 -12.80 -0.75 1.32
CA VAL A 130 -12.51 0.63 1.79
C VAL A 130 -12.96 0.81 3.23
N ASP A 131 -14.19 0.41 3.56
CA ASP A 131 -14.73 0.53 4.92
C ASP A 131 -13.91 -0.25 5.95
N ASP A 132 -13.55 -1.49 5.64
CA ASP A 132 -12.70 -2.32 6.47
C ASP A 132 -11.30 -1.72 6.65
N SER A 133 -10.72 -1.14 5.61
CA SER A 133 -9.42 -0.46 5.70
C SER A 133 -9.44 0.69 6.71
N PHE A 134 -10.45 1.56 6.63
CA PHE A 134 -10.58 2.66 7.59
C PHE A 134 -10.92 2.18 9.00
N ARG A 135 -11.76 1.17 9.14
CA ARG A 135 -12.13 0.59 10.44
C ARG A 135 -10.95 -0.08 11.14
N LEU A 136 -10.13 -0.83 10.39
CA LEU A 136 -9.05 -1.65 10.95
C LEU A 136 -7.77 -0.87 11.21
N PHE A 137 -7.40 0.06 10.32
CA PHE A 137 -6.13 0.77 10.42
C PHE A 137 -6.20 2.22 9.93
N GLY A 138 -7.36 2.85 9.98
CA GLY A 138 -7.53 4.25 9.54
C GLY A 138 -6.60 5.24 10.24
N ASP A 139 -6.30 5.05 11.52
CA ASP A 139 -5.35 5.84 12.31
C ASP A 139 -3.90 5.72 11.79
N ARG A 140 -3.56 4.59 11.17
CA ARG A 140 -2.23 4.27 10.67
C ARG A 140 -2.02 4.67 9.20
N ILE A 141 -3.04 5.11 8.47
CA ILE A 141 -2.90 5.58 7.08
C ILE A 141 -2.10 6.89 7.08
N ILE A 142 -0.98 6.93 6.35
CA ILE A 142 -0.08 8.07 6.24
C ILE A 142 0.04 8.63 4.82
N LEU A 143 -0.40 7.89 3.83
CA LEU A 143 -0.50 8.29 2.42
C LEU A 143 -1.64 7.53 1.78
N ALA A 144 -2.37 8.15 0.88
CA ALA A 144 -3.32 7.47 0.01
C ALA A 144 -2.81 7.48 -1.44
N HIS A 145 -2.89 6.34 -2.10
CA HIS A 145 -2.75 6.24 -3.55
C HIS A 145 -4.13 6.25 -4.19
N LEU A 146 -4.23 6.86 -5.35
CA LEU A 146 -5.48 6.99 -6.09
C LEU A 146 -5.27 6.70 -7.56
N LYS A 147 -5.89 5.64 -8.01
CA LYS A 147 -6.04 5.19 -9.39
C LYS A 147 -7.44 4.65 -9.60
N ASP A 148 -7.70 4.07 -10.73
CA ASP A 148 -8.97 3.42 -11.03
C ASP A 148 -8.78 1.99 -11.51
N ILE A 149 -9.88 1.23 -11.59
CA ILE A 149 -9.91 -0.16 -12.02
C ILE A 149 -10.80 -0.28 -13.24
N TYR A 150 -10.32 -0.97 -14.25
CA TYR A 150 -11.11 -1.48 -15.37
C TYR A 150 -11.21 -2.98 -15.23
N GLN A 151 -12.41 -3.51 -15.35
CA GLN A 151 -12.65 -4.94 -15.30
C GLN A 151 -13.10 -5.46 -16.67
N ASP A 152 -12.42 -6.50 -17.14
CA ASP A 152 -12.76 -7.23 -18.36
C ASP A 152 -12.78 -8.73 -18.05
N GLY A 153 -13.97 -9.27 -17.84
CA GLY A 153 -14.15 -10.64 -17.36
C GLY A 153 -13.45 -10.88 -16.02
N GLU A 154 -12.54 -11.85 -15.99
CA GLU A 154 -11.75 -12.22 -14.79
C GLU A 154 -10.46 -11.40 -14.62
N LYS A 155 -10.23 -10.39 -15.47
CA LYS A 155 -9.03 -9.55 -15.41
C LYS A 155 -9.37 -8.16 -14.90
N ALA A 156 -8.47 -7.61 -14.10
CA ALA A 156 -8.48 -6.21 -13.70
C ALA A 156 -7.26 -5.51 -14.26
N TYR A 157 -7.46 -4.28 -14.70
CA TYR A 157 -6.43 -3.38 -15.19
C TYR A 157 -6.52 -2.08 -14.41
N HIS A 158 -5.41 -1.41 -14.20
CA HIS A 158 -5.39 -0.11 -13.56
C HIS A 158 -5.35 1.02 -14.59
N GLY A 159 -5.78 2.20 -14.19
CA GLY A 159 -5.74 3.40 -15.00
C GLY A 159 -5.99 4.65 -14.16
N LYS A 160 -6.02 5.81 -14.83
CA LYS A 160 -6.14 7.10 -14.15
C LYS A 160 -7.43 7.21 -13.33
N ALA A 161 -7.35 7.83 -12.17
CA ALA A 161 -8.48 8.04 -11.28
C ALA A 161 -9.68 8.72 -11.98
N GLY A 162 -10.88 8.20 -11.70
CA GLY A 162 -12.15 8.70 -12.24
C GLY A 162 -12.46 8.24 -13.67
N SER A 163 -11.75 7.24 -14.21
CA SER A 163 -11.99 6.75 -15.57
C SER A 163 -12.48 5.29 -15.65
N GLY A 164 -12.57 4.60 -14.51
CA GLY A 164 -13.00 3.20 -14.42
C GLY A 164 -14.24 3.01 -13.54
N VAL A 165 -14.24 1.93 -12.76
CA VAL A 165 -15.39 1.50 -11.92
C VAL A 165 -15.18 1.73 -10.44
N PHE A 166 -14.03 2.26 -10.02
CA PHE A 166 -13.77 2.56 -8.62
C PHE A 166 -14.64 3.73 -8.14
N HIS A 167 -15.20 3.62 -6.94
CA HIS A 167 -16.04 4.65 -6.33
C HIS A 167 -15.18 5.81 -5.78
N THR A 168 -14.45 6.48 -6.67
CA THR A 168 -13.47 7.54 -6.40
C THR A 168 -14.05 8.64 -5.49
N GLU A 169 -15.27 9.12 -5.77
CA GLU A 169 -15.91 10.17 -4.97
C GLU A 169 -16.14 9.72 -3.52
N ALA A 170 -16.66 8.49 -3.33
CA ALA A 170 -16.92 7.95 -1.99
C ALA A 170 -15.61 7.82 -1.19
N PHE A 171 -14.54 7.34 -1.82
CA PHE A 171 -13.24 7.23 -1.19
C PHE A 171 -12.65 8.59 -0.80
N LEU A 172 -12.70 9.59 -1.70
CA LEU A 172 -12.23 10.94 -1.41
C LEU A 172 -13.00 11.60 -0.26
N ARG A 173 -14.33 11.45 -0.23
CA ARG A 173 -15.17 11.95 0.87
C ARG A 173 -14.80 11.27 2.20
N LYS A 174 -14.50 9.98 2.18
CA LYS A 174 -14.05 9.26 3.37
C LYS A 174 -12.69 9.78 3.84
N LEU A 175 -11.73 10.01 2.94
CA LEU A 175 -10.45 10.65 3.28
C LEU A 175 -10.66 12.04 3.92
N GLN A 176 -11.55 12.88 3.36
CA GLN A 176 -11.85 14.20 3.92
C GLN A 176 -12.38 14.13 5.36
N VAL A 177 -13.17 13.11 5.68
CA VAL A 177 -13.73 12.94 7.02
C VAL A 177 -12.70 12.39 8.01
N TYR A 178 -11.98 11.36 7.62
CA TYR A 178 -11.09 10.63 8.55
C TYR A 178 -9.64 11.10 8.52
N LYS A 179 -9.19 11.68 7.42
CA LYS A 179 -7.80 12.09 7.17
C LYS A 179 -7.74 13.41 6.37
N PRO A 180 -8.31 14.51 6.88
CA PRO A 180 -8.49 15.75 6.11
C PRO A 180 -7.18 16.39 5.61
N MET A 181 -6.06 16.04 6.21
CA MET A 181 -4.73 16.58 5.86
C MET A 181 -3.81 15.56 5.17
N ILE A 182 -4.37 14.44 4.71
CA ILE A 182 -3.56 13.40 4.05
C ILE A 182 -3.17 13.83 2.63
N ASP A 183 -1.95 13.50 2.26
CA ASP A 183 -1.53 13.58 0.87
C ASP A 183 -2.13 12.43 0.05
N VAL A 184 -2.52 12.74 -1.19
CA VAL A 184 -3.03 11.77 -2.15
C VAL A 184 -2.11 11.76 -3.37
N SER A 185 -1.48 10.63 -3.66
CA SER A 185 -0.66 10.42 -4.85
C SER A 185 -1.50 9.81 -5.97
N LEU A 186 -1.45 10.40 -7.16
CA LEU A 186 -2.09 9.81 -8.35
C LEU A 186 -1.16 8.76 -8.97
N GLU A 187 -1.71 7.60 -9.28
CA GLU A 187 -1.02 6.50 -9.95
C GLU A 187 -1.64 6.16 -11.30
N ASP A 188 -0.94 5.39 -12.11
CA ASP A 188 -1.37 4.93 -13.44
C ASP A 188 -1.89 6.07 -14.35
N ILE A 189 -1.23 7.22 -14.28
CA ILE A 189 -1.60 8.45 -14.99
C ILE A 189 -0.42 8.96 -15.84
N LYS A 190 -0.72 9.48 -17.02
CA LYS A 190 0.28 10.15 -17.87
C LYS A 190 0.41 11.61 -17.49
N ASP A 191 1.60 12.18 -17.64
CA ASP A 191 1.88 13.59 -17.31
C ASP A 191 0.87 14.58 -17.90
N LEU A 192 0.45 14.34 -19.15
CA LEU A 192 -0.51 15.21 -19.86
C LEU A 192 -1.93 15.15 -19.28
N GLU A 193 -2.27 14.12 -18.51
CA GLU A 193 -3.61 13.89 -17.93
C GLU A 193 -3.73 14.42 -16.50
N VAL A 194 -2.63 14.75 -15.84
CA VAL A 194 -2.60 15.14 -14.42
C VAL A 194 -3.53 16.32 -14.14
N ASN A 195 -3.42 17.41 -14.91
CA ASN A 195 -4.22 18.62 -14.67
C ASN A 195 -5.72 18.37 -14.82
N GLU A 196 -6.13 17.61 -15.82
CA GLU A 196 -7.53 17.23 -16.06
C GLU A 196 -8.05 16.37 -14.91
N THR A 197 -7.27 15.36 -14.51
CA THR A 197 -7.64 14.45 -13.41
C THR A 197 -7.77 15.23 -12.09
N VAL A 198 -6.80 16.08 -11.75
CA VAL A 198 -6.88 16.93 -10.54
C VAL A 198 -8.12 17.84 -10.57
N ALA A 199 -8.46 18.42 -11.73
CA ALA A 199 -9.66 19.23 -11.87
C ALA A 199 -10.95 18.43 -11.66
N LEU A 200 -10.99 17.18 -12.14
CA LEU A 200 -12.09 16.24 -11.90
C LEU A 200 -12.23 15.92 -10.42
N LEU A 201 -11.14 15.53 -9.77
CA LEU A 201 -11.14 15.13 -8.34
C LEU A 201 -11.59 16.27 -7.44
N LYS A 202 -11.18 17.51 -7.71
CA LYS A 202 -11.65 18.70 -7.00
C LYS A 202 -13.14 18.97 -7.15
N LYS A 203 -13.76 18.53 -8.25
CA LYS A 203 -15.22 18.61 -8.45
C LYS A 203 -15.97 17.52 -7.69
N LEU A 204 -15.40 16.28 -7.66
CA LEU A 204 -16.00 15.15 -6.96
C LEU A 204 -16.00 15.31 -5.44
N ALA A 205 -14.93 15.84 -4.91
CA ALA A 205 -14.77 16.12 -3.48
C ALA A 205 -14.25 17.54 -3.25
N PRO A 206 -15.11 18.57 -3.33
CA PRO A 206 -14.71 19.94 -3.08
C PRO A 206 -14.14 20.09 -1.67
N ILE A 207 -13.00 20.75 -1.55
CA ILE A 207 -12.45 21.10 -0.24
C ILE A 207 -13.37 22.16 0.36
N THR A 208 -14.13 21.79 1.38
CA THR A 208 -14.88 22.76 2.21
C THR A 208 -13.85 23.49 3.07
N GLN A 209 -13.76 24.82 2.86
CA GLN A 209 -12.95 25.72 3.67
C GLN A 209 -13.52 25.82 5.09
#